data_3ee4cf023f94d1ff7ff0ade4e57416e5
#
_entry.id   3ee4cf023f94d1ff7ff0ade4e57416e5
#
_cell.length_a   1.000
_cell.length_b   1.000
_cell.length_c   1.000
_cell.angle_alpha   90.00
_cell.angle_beta   90.00
_cell.angle_gamma   90.00
#
_symmetry.space_group_name_H-M   'P 1'
#
loop_
_entity.id
_entity.type
_entity.pdbx_description
1 polymer ?
#
loop_
_entity_poly.entity_id
_entity_poly.type
_entity_poly.pdbx_seq_one_letter_code
_entity_poly.pdbx_strand_id
1 'polypeptide(L)'
;MRSRHISKYHPFTAYFEQLPEWDGKDRVSALARRVSDDPVWVNGFHRWMLGLSAQWMQFRSDTNSTNRANSVAPLLVSSRQGLGKSTFCRLLMPDALKAYYTESYDLGSPASAEAKLAACGLINLDEFDKLSASKMPLLKNLMQASALNIRKAYKRSASALPRIASFIGTSNREDL
;
A
#
# COMPACT_ATOMS: atom_id res chain seq x y z
N MET A 1 29.91 -6.43 16.76
CA MET A 1 30.56 -5.92 15.53
C MET A 1 29.53 -5.90 14.40
N ARG A 2 29.16 -4.75 13.84
CA ARG A 2 28.34 -4.70 12.62
C ARG A 2 29.29 -4.67 11.43
N SER A 3 29.25 -5.70 10.59
CA SER A 3 30.00 -5.73 9.34
C SER A 3 29.59 -4.52 8.48
N ARG A 4 30.55 -3.69 8.07
CA ARG A 4 30.33 -2.53 7.18
C ARG A 4 30.13 -2.91 5.71
N HIS A 5 30.23 -4.20 5.36
CA HIS A 5 30.21 -4.68 3.97
C HIS A 5 28.94 -5.44 3.54
N ILE A 6 27.95 -5.56 4.40
CA ILE A 6 26.67 -6.17 4.00
C ILE A 6 25.76 -5.06 3.50
N SER A 7 25.52 -5.01 2.20
CA SER A 7 24.50 -4.14 1.61
C SER A 7 23.15 -4.46 2.22
N LYS A 8 22.39 -3.43 2.62
CA LYS A 8 21.07 -3.63 3.17
C LYS A 8 20.14 -4.07 2.04
N TYR A 9 19.72 -5.33 2.05
CA TYR A 9 18.70 -5.83 1.14
C TYR A 9 17.35 -5.19 1.47
N HIS A 10 16.70 -4.63 0.47
CA HIS A 10 15.32 -4.14 0.56
C HIS A 10 14.49 -4.76 -0.58
N PRO A 11 13.43 -5.53 -0.28
CA PRO A 11 12.74 -6.35 -1.29
C PRO A 11 12.13 -5.52 -2.41
N PHE A 12 11.55 -4.37 -2.11
CA PHE A 12 10.98 -3.48 -3.12
C PHE A 12 12.06 -2.86 -4.02
N THR A 13 13.17 -2.42 -3.44
CA THR A 13 14.31 -1.90 -4.22
C THR A 13 14.87 -2.96 -5.15
N ALA A 14 15.11 -4.16 -4.64
CA ALA A 14 15.61 -5.28 -5.43
C ALA A 14 14.64 -5.67 -6.57
N TYR A 15 13.32 -5.60 -6.31
CA TYR A 15 12.32 -5.84 -7.34
C TYR A 15 12.42 -4.82 -8.48
N PHE A 16 12.48 -3.52 -8.16
CA PHE A 16 12.58 -2.47 -9.19
C PHE A 16 13.88 -2.53 -9.99
N GLU A 17 14.99 -2.94 -9.37
CA GLU A 17 16.29 -3.08 -10.03
C GLU A 17 16.32 -4.23 -11.05
N GLN A 18 15.42 -5.19 -10.93
CA GLN A 18 15.32 -6.35 -11.82
C GLN A 18 14.28 -6.16 -12.93
N LEU A 19 13.53 -5.05 -12.92
CA LEU A 19 12.54 -4.80 -13.96
C LEU A 19 13.24 -4.52 -15.30
N PRO A 20 12.69 -5.06 -16.41
CA PRO A 20 13.17 -4.72 -17.75
C PRO A 20 12.88 -3.24 -18.05
N GLU A 21 13.54 -2.72 -19.09
CA GLU A 21 13.21 -1.40 -19.63
C GLU A 21 11.74 -1.34 -20.04
N TRP A 22 11.15 -0.14 -19.89
CA TRP A 22 9.77 0.07 -20.26
C TRP A 22 9.57 0.01 -21.77
N ASP A 23 8.64 -0.80 -22.21
CA ASP A 23 8.31 -1.02 -23.62
C ASP A 23 7.29 -0.02 -24.20
N GLY A 24 6.98 1.05 -23.48
CA GLY A 24 6.04 2.10 -23.89
C GLY A 24 4.57 1.76 -23.71
N LYS A 25 4.21 0.58 -23.19
CA LYS A 25 2.79 0.16 -23.03
C LYS A 25 2.21 0.59 -21.69
N ASP A 26 1.07 1.26 -21.71
CA ASP A 26 0.31 1.62 -20.51
C ASP A 26 -0.52 0.43 -20.00
N ARG A 27 0.14 -0.42 -19.21
CA ARG A 27 -0.52 -1.58 -18.59
C ARG A 27 -1.40 -1.19 -17.39
N VAL A 28 -1.13 -0.06 -16.76
CA VAL A 28 -1.87 0.40 -15.59
C VAL A 28 -3.28 0.81 -15.99
N SER A 29 -3.42 1.63 -17.03
CA SER A 29 -4.75 1.99 -17.54
C SER A 29 -5.49 0.78 -18.15
N ALA A 30 -4.77 -0.13 -18.81
CA ALA A 30 -5.38 -1.37 -19.30
C ALA A 30 -5.92 -2.25 -18.16
N LEU A 31 -5.21 -2.31 -17.04
CA LEU A 31 -5.66 -3.02 -15.83
C LEU A 31 -6.86 -2.32 -15.17
N ALA A 32 -6.84 -0.99 -15.08
CA ALA A 32 -7.96 -0.22 -14.54
C ALA A 32 -9.26 -0.46 -15.30
N ARG A 33 -9.19 -0.52 -16.64
CA ARG A 33 -10.35 -0.80 -17.51
C ARG A 33 -10.96 -2.18 -17.34
N ARG A 34 -10.28 -3.10 -16.69
CA ARG A 34 -10.90 -4.39 -16.31
C ARG A 34 -11.94 -4.25 -15.21
N VAL A 35 -11.92 -3.14 -14.48
CA VAL A 35 -12.89 -2.82 -13.44
C VAL A 35 -13.97 -1.88 -13.99
N SER A 36 -13.54 -0.77 -14.63
CA SER A 36 -14.44 0.23 -15.22
C SER A 36 -13.73 1.03 -16.30
N ASP A 37 -14.44 1.37 -17.36
CA ASP A 37 -13.95 2.28 -18.42
C ASP A 37 -14.18 3.76 -18.07
N ASP A 38 -14.75 4.08 -16.92
CA ASP A 38 -14.92 5.46 -16.46
C ASP A 38 -13.56 6.17 -16.42
N PRO A 39 -13.41 7.29 -17.15
CA PRO A 39 -12.15 8.04 -17.18
C PRO A 39 -11.70 8.54 -15.80
N VAL A 40 -12.62 8.84 -14.89
CA VAL A 40 -12.32 9.28 -13.52
C VAL A 40 -11.66 8.14 -12.76
N TRP A 41 -12.24 6.93 -12.87
CA TRP A 41 -11.65 5.72 -12.30
C TRP A 41 -10.28 5.41 -12.88
N VAL A 42 -10.15 5.36 -14.22
CA VAL A 42 -8.89 5.02 -14.91
C VAL A 42 -7.78 5.98 -14.52
N ASN A 43 -8.03 7.29 -14.55
CA ASN A 43 -7.05 8.32 -14.17
C ASN A 43 -6.73 8.26 -12.67
N GLY A 44 -7.73 8.08 -11.82
CA GLY A 44 -7.56 7.96 -10.36
C GLY A 44 -6.71 6.75 -9.99
N PHE A 45 -7.02 5.59 -10.58
CA PHE A 45 -6.26 4.35 -10.37
C PHE A 45 -4.81 4.48 -10.86
N HIS A 46 -4.59 5.09 -12.03
CA HIS A 46 -3.25 5.34 -12.55
C HIS A 46 -2.43 6.20 -11.58
N ARG A 47 -2.98 7.31 -11.10
CA ARG A 47 -2.31 8.19 -10.12
C ARG A 47 -2.03 7.47 -8.80
N TRP A 48 -2.96 6.64 -8.35
CA TRP A 48 -2.78 5.85 -7.14
C TRP A 48 -1.66 4.82 -7.29
N MET A 49 -1.57 4.13 -8.43
CA MET A 49 -0.47 3.19 -8.73
C MET A 49 0.89 3.88 -8.78
N LEU A 50 0.96 5.11 -9.32
CA LEU A 50 2.19 5.92 -9.26
C LEU A 50 2.57 6.23 -7.81
N GLY A 51 1.60 6.61 -6.97
CA GLY A 51 1.83 6.86 -5.55
C GLY A 51 2.29 5.62 -4.80
N LEU A 52 1.71 4.45 -5.09
CA LEU A 52 2.11 3.16 -4.52
C LEU A 52 3.56 2.82 -4.91
N SER A 53 3.91 2.94 -6.18
CA SER A 53 5.26 2.68 -6.68
C SER A 53 6.28 3.65 -6.07
N ALA A 54 5.93 4.93 -5.97
CA ALA A 54 6.78 5.94 -5.34
C ALA A 54 7.06 5.62 -3.86
N GLN A 55 6.06 5.14 -3.11
CA GLN A 55 6.26 4.70 -1.73
C GLN A 55 7.21 3.49 -1.63
N TRP A 56 7.13 2.53 -2.54
CA TRP A 56 8.04 1.39 -2.58
C TRP A 56 9.47 1.79 -2.94
N MET A 57 9.63 2.84 -3.75
CA MET A 57 10.93 3.35 -4.24
C MET A 57 11.62 4.32 -3.28
N GLN A 58 10.97 4.81 -2.23
CA GLN A 58 11.51 5.85 -1.35
C GLN A 58 12.86 5.50 -0.70
N PHE A 59 13.23 4.23 -0.65
CA PHE A 59 14.52 3.78 -0.14
C PHE A 59 15.69 3.96 -1.13
N ARG A 60 15.41 4.32 -2.38
CA ARG A 60 16.44 4.58 -3.42
C ARG A 60 16.90 6.04 -3.42
N SER A 61 16.15 6.91 -2.80
CA SER A 61 16.40 8.35 -2.89
C SER A 61 17.28 8.81 -1.75
N ASP A 62 18.56 9.10 -2.03
CA ASP A 62 19.44 9.93 -1.21
C ASP A 62 19.07 11.43 -1.31
N THR A 63 18.09 11.75 -2.13
CA THR A 63 17.61 13.12 -2.33
C THR A 63 16.55 13.48 -1.30
N ASN A 64 16.56 14.71 -0.80
CA ASN A 64 15.57 15.35 0.06
C ASN A 64 14.17 15.45 -0.60
N SER A 65 13.73 14.43 -1.31
CA SER A 65 12.38 14.39 -1.86
C SER A 65 11.39 14.35 -0.70
N THR A 66 10.48 15.31 -0.68
CA THR A 66 9.36 15.34 0.26
C THR A 66 8.61 14.02 0.15
N ASN A 67 8.84 13.13 1.11
CA ASN A 67 8.24 11.80 1.15
C ASN A 67 6.74 11.97 1.45
N ARG A 68 5.92 12.06 0.40
CA ARG A 68 4.47 12.21 0.53
C ARG A 68 3.84 10.82 0.63
N ALA A 69 3.01 10.65 1.64
CA ALA A 69 2.21 9.45 1.78
C ALA A 69 1.21 9.32 0.61
N ASN A 70 1.02 8.11 0.09
CA ASN A 70 -0.11 7.80 -0.78
C ASN A 70 -1.39 7.76 0.08
N SER A 71 -2.01 8.92 0.28
CA SER A 71 -3.14 9.13 1.19
C SER A 71 -4.51 8.79 0.57
N VAL A 72 -4.52 8.31 -0.66
CA VAL A 72 -5.74 7.87 -1.37
C VAL A 72 -5.79 6.35 -1.36
N ALA A 73 -6.99 5.81 -1.25
CA ALA A 73 -7.27 4.38 -1.39
C ALA A 73 -8.42 4.19 -2.39
N PRO A 74 -8.22 3.50 -3.52
CA PRO A 74 -9.30 3.05 -4.37
C PRO A 74 -10.22 2.11 -3.59
N LEU A 75 -11.53 2.24 -3.78
CA LEU A 75 -12.50 1.36 -3.18
C LEU A 75 -13.33 0.66 -4.27
N LEU A 76 -13.25 -0.67 -4.31
CA LEU A 76 -14.03 -1.50 -5.23
C LEU A 76 -15.37 -1.82 -4.58
N VAL A 77 -16.42 -1.22 -5.11
CA VAL A 77 -17.77 -1.32 -4.55
C VAL A 77 -18.67 -2.13 -5.48
N SER A 78 -19.39 -3.11 -4.94
CA SER A 78 -20.48 -3.79 -5.63
C SER A 78 -21.28 -4.62 -4.64
N SER A 79 -22.59 -4.52 -4.71
CA SER A 79 -23.53 -5.34 -3.92
C SER A 79 -23.48 -6.83 -4.32
N ARG A 80 -23.01 -7.15 -5.53
CA ARG A 80 -22.84 -8.55 -5.98
C ARG A 80 -21.56 -9.15 -5.36
N GLN A 81 -21.72 -10.25 -4.67
CA GLN A 81 -20.60 -11.06 -4.17
C GLN A 81 -19.98 -11.89 -5.29
N GLY A 82 -18.74 -12.33 -5.11
CA GLY A 82 -18.08 -13.25 -6.05
C GLY A 82 -17.54 -12.59 -7.33
N LEU A 83 -17.59 -11.27 -7.48
CA LEU A 83 -17.05 -10.56 -8.66
C LEU A 83 -15.52 -10.49 -8.71
N GLY A 84 -14.82 -11.07 -7.72
CA GLY A 84 -13.37 -11.08 -7.71
C GLY A 84 -12.72 -9.79 -7.19
N LYS A 85 -13.44 -8.93 -6.44
CA LYS A 85 -12.88 -7.68 -5.87
C LYS A 85 -11.60 -7.93 -5.08
N SER A 86 -11.62 -8.80 -4.08
CA SER A 86 -10.44 -9.13 -3.26
C SER A 86 -9.37 -9.86 -4.06
N THR A 87 -9.77 -10.68 -5.05
CA THR A 87 -8.84 -11.31 -6.00
C THR A 87 -8.10 -10.27 -6.82
N PHE A 88 -8.80 -9.26 -7.34
CA PHE A 88 -8.18 -8.14 -8.05
C PHE A 88 -7.15 -7.42 -7.17
N CYS A 89 -7.52 -7.08 -5.93
CA CYS A 89 -6.60 -6.43 -4.98
C CYS A 89 -5.33 -7.27 -4.75
N ARG A 90 -5.47 -8.58 -4.60
CA ARG A 90 -4.35 -9.50 -4.38
C ARG A 90 -3.43 -9.61 -5.60
N LEU A 91 -3.99 -9.59 -6.80
CA LEU A 91 -3.24 -9.67 -8.06
C LEU A 91 -2.45 -8.39 -8.40
N LEU A 92 -2.70 -7.27 -7.71
CA LEU A 92 -1.90 -6.05 -7.85
C LEU A 92 -0.48 -6.21 -7.31
N MET A 93 -0.26 -7.17 -6.40
CA MET A 93 1.09 -7.46 -5.91
C MET A 93 1.82 -8.40 -6.86
N PRO A 94 3.03 -8.00 -7.32
CA PRO A 94 3.90 -8.89 -8.09
C PRO A 94 4.20 -10.18 -7.31
N ASP A 95 4.40 -11.28 -8.01
CA ASP A 95 4.67 -12.59 -7.39
C ASP A 95 5.84 -12.56 -6.40
N ALA A 96 6.92 -11.86 -6.76
CA ALA A 96 8.09 -11.69 -5.90
C ALA A 96 7.80 -10.90 -4.60
N LEU A 97 6.72 -10.13 -4.57
CA LEU A 97 6.34 -9.27 -3.44
C LEU A 97 5.04 -9.71 -2.74
N LYS A 98 4.47 -10.85 -3.11
CA LYS A 98 3.20 -11.35 -2.52
C LYS A 98 3.22 -11.47 -1.00
N ALA A 99 4.37 -11.79 -0.41
CA ALA A 99 4.54 -11.84 1.05
C ALA A 99 4.31 -10.50 1.75
N TYR A 100 4.32 -9.39 1.01
CA TYR A 100 4.10 -8.04 1.53
C TYR A 100 2.69 -7.51 1.25
N TYR A 101 1.74 -8.39 0.92
CA TYR A 101 0.32 -8.12 0.85
C TYR A 101 -0.39 -8.62 2.10
N THR A 102 -1.40 -7.89 2.55
CA THR A 102 -2.27 -8.36 3.65
C THR A 102 -3.70 -7.84 3.49
N GLU A 103 -4.67 -8.66 3.89
CA GLU A 103 -6.08 -8.32 4.09
C GLU A 103 -6.40 -8.19 5.59
N SER A 104 -5.50 -8.65 6.45
CA SER A 104 -5.66 -8.57 7.90
C SER A 104 -5.05 -7.27 8.42
N TYR A 105 -5.89 -6.25 8.64
CA TYR A 105 -5.48 -4.95 9.16
C TYR A 105 -6.33 -4.54 10.35
N ASP A 106 -5.75 -4.70 11.55
CA ASP A 106 -6.45 -4.40 12.81
C ASP A 106 -6.15 -2.96 13.27
N LEU A 107 -7.18 -2.13 13.27
CA LEU A 107 -7.16 -0.78 13.81
C LEU A 107 -7.42 -0.72 15.33
N GLY A 108 -7.70 -1.85 15.98
CA GLY A 108 -7.82 -1.93 17.44
C GLY A 108 -6.47 -1.87 18.16
N SER A 109 -5.37 -2.14 17.43
CA SER A 109 -4.00 -2.07 17.95
C SER A 109 -3.17 -1.10 17.12
N PRO A 110 -3.04 0.18 17.51
CA PRO A 110 -2.27 1.18 16.74
C PRO A 110 -0.83 0.74 16.45
N ALA A 111 -0.14 0.14 17.41
CA ALA A 111 1.23 -0.33 17.22
C ALA A 111 1.33 -1.46 16.18
N SER A 112 0.34 -2.38 16.14
CA SER A 112 0.25 -3.43 15.14
C SER A 112 -0.06 -2.85 13.75
N ALA A 113 -0.95 -1.86 13.69
CA ALA A 113 -1.30 -1.17 12.45
C ALA A 113 -0.08 -0.44 11.85
N GLU A 114 0.66 0.31 12.66
CA GLU A 114 1.89 1.00 12.24
C GLU A 114 2.97 0.00 11.79
N ALA A 115 3.14 -1.12 12.50
CA ALA A 115 4.09 -2.15 12.12
C ALA A 115 3.79 -2.74 10.72
N LYS A 116 2.51 -2.97 10.41
CA LYS A 116 2.09 -3.42 9.07
C LYS A 116 2.30 -2.36 8.00
N LEU A 117 2.08 -1.07 8.31
CA LEU A 117 2.36 0.02 7.38
C LEU A 117 3.84 0.12 6.99
N ALA A 118 4.74 -0.25 7.88
CA ALA A 118 6.17 -0.28 7.61
C ALA A 118 6.65 -1.58 6.97
N ALA A 119 5.88 -2.66 7.06
CA ALA A 119 6.29 -3.98 6.59
C ALA A 119 5.63 -4.42 5.28
N CYS A 120 4.36 -4.04 5.07
CA CYS A 120 3.60 -4.43 3.88
C CYS A 120 3.76 -3.39 2.77
N GLY A 121 3.62 -3.82 1.51
CA GLY A 121 3.56 -2.92 0.35
C GLY A 121 2.13 -2.50 0.01
N LEU A 122 1.18 -3.40 0.21
CA LEU A 122 -0.24 -3.17 -0.06
C LEU A 122 -1.10 -3.79 1.04
N ILE A 123 -2.04 -3.00 1.55
CA ILE A 123 -3.04 -3.42 2.53
C ILE A 123 -4.42 -3.29 1.89
N ASN A 124 -5.14 -4.41 1.79
CA ASN A 124 -6.53 -4.40 1.39
C ASN A 124 -7.42 -4.27 2.64
N LEU A 125 -8.20 -3.21 2.69
CA LEU A 125 -9.27 -3.02 3.67
C LEU A 125 -10.50 -3.79 3.17
N ASP A 126 -10.47 -5.11 3.36
CA ASP A 126 -11.55 -5.98 2.93
C ASP A 126 -12.81 -5.72 3.76
N GLU A 127 -13.97 -5.75 3.12
CA GLU A 127 -15.25 -5.41 3.76
C GLU A 127 -15.22 -4.05 4.50
N PHE A 128 -14.74 -3.00 3.79
CA PHE A 128 -14.62 -1.65 4.33
C PHE A 128 -15.92 -1.14 4.96
N ASP A 129 -17.07 -1.56 4.46
CA ASP A 129 -18.40 -1.27 4.99
C ASP A 129 -18.63 -1.76 6.43
N LYS A 130 -17.84 -2.73 6.89
CA LYS A 130 -17.89 -3.22 8.28
C LYS A 130 -17.00 -2.43 9.25
N LEU A 131 -16.21 -1.48 8.73
CA LEU A 131 -15.34 -0.66 9.57
C LEU A 131 -16.18 0.34 10.37
N SER A 132 -16.06 0.30 11.70
CA SER A 132 -16.80 1.22 12.57
C SER A 132 -16.37 2.67 12.37
N ALA A 133 -17.34 3.61 12.40
CA ALA A 133 -17.09 5.04 12.26
C ALA A 133 -16.05 5.57 13.28
N SER A 134 -15.99 4.99 14.48
CA SER A 134 -15.01 5.35 15.52
C SER A 134 -13.56 5.10 15.12
N LYS A 135 -13.30 4.19 14.17
CA LYS A 135 -11.95 3.87 13.67
C LYS A 135 -11.52 4.74 12.49
N MET A 136 -12.45 5.46 11.86
CA MET A 136 -12.17 6.28 10.69
C MET A 136 -11.15 7.40 10.95
N PRO A 137 -11.15 8.13 12.08
CA PRO A 137 -10.13 9.13 12.36
C PRO A 137 -8.71 8.54 12.42
N LEU A 138 -8.57 7.37 13.06
CA LEU A 138 -7.28 6.67 13.13
C LEU A 138 -6.82 6.25 11.74
N LEU A 139 -7.69 5.63 10.94
CA LEU A 139 -7.37 5.23 9.57
C LEU A 139 -6.92 6.42 8.74
N LYS A 140 -7.64 7.55 8.78
CA LYS A 140 -7.27 8.78 8.06
C LYS A 140 -5.89 9.29 8.46
N ASN A 141 -5.56 9.30 9.76
CA ASN A 141 -4.25 9.69 10.26
C ASN A 141 -3.15 8.75 9.74
N LEU A 142 -3.38 7.44 9.78
CA LEU A 142 -2.45 6.43 9.27
C LEU A 142 -2.26 6.53 7.75
N MET A 143 -3.30 6.88 7.01
CA MET A 143 -3.23 7.12 5.56
C MET A 143 -2.41 8.36 5.19
N GLN A 144 -2.34 9.35 6.05
CA GLN A 144 -1.57 10.59 5.83
C GLN A 144 -0.14 10.50 6.36
N ALA A 145 0.16 9.55 7.25
CA ALA A 145 1.48 9.40 7.82
C ALA A 145 2.51 9.01 6.76
N SER A 146 3.58 9.77 6.61
CA SER A 146 4.74 9.43 5.76
C SER A 146 5.83 8.69 6.52
N ALA A 147 5.90 8.89 7.84
CA ALA A 147 6.82 8.23 8.75
C ALA A 147 6.07 7.68 9.96
N LEU A 148 6.55 6.58 10.50
CA LEU A 148 5.95 5.82 11.58
C LEU A 148 6.93 5.71 12.73
N ASN A 149 6.47 5.91 13.96
CA ASN A 149 7.29 5.80 15.17
C ASN A 149 7.17 4.39 15.77
N ILE A 150 7.92 3.44 15.25
CA ILE A 150 7.81 2.05 15.67
C ILE A 150 8.80 1.74 16.79
N ARG A 151 8.26 1.26 17.91
CA ARG A 151 9.04 0.71 19.03
C ARG A 151 9.34 -0.75 18.75
N LYS A 152 10.59 -1.07 18.43
CA LYS A 152 11.01 -2.47 18.30
C LYS A 152 11.08 -3.11 19.70
N ALA A 153 10.65 -4.38 19.81
CA ALA A 153 10.82 -5.15 21.04
C ALA A 153 12.28 -5.06 21.52
N TYR A 154 12.46 -4.90 22.82
CA TYR A 154 13.78 -4.78 23.49
C TYR A 154 14.61 -3.51 23.16
N LYS A 155 14.06 -2.52 22.42
CA LYS A 155 14.71 -1.22 22.26
C LYS A 155 14.05 -0.16 23.15
N ARG A 156 14.89 0.65 23.83
CA ARG A 156 14.42 1.74 24.69
C ARG A 156 13.86 2.94 23.91
N SER A 157 14.26 3.10 22.65
CA SER A 157 13.82 4.20 21.79
C SER A 157 12.97 3.72 20.63
N ALA A 158 11.96 4.49 20.26
CA ALA A 158 11.25 4.34 18.99
C ALA A 158 12.19 4.69 17.82
N SER A 159 12.02 4.02 16.70
CA SER A 159 12.73 4.34 15.46
C SER A 159 11.71 4.90 14.46
N ALA A 160 12.02 6.03 13.85
CA ALA A 160 11.25 6.52 12.71
C ALA A 160 11.52 5.58 11.53
N LEU A 161 10.47 4.96 11.01
CA LEU A 161 10.52 4.15 9.80
C LEU A 161 9.63 4.79 8.73
N PRO A 162 10.02 4.76 7.47
CA PRO A 162 9.16 5.22 6.40
C PRO A 162 7.95 4.28 6.27
N ARG A 163 6.81 4.84 5.91
CA ARG A 163 5.65 4.05 5.54
C ARG A 163 5.84 3.51 4.12
N ILE A 164 5.67 2.20 3.94
CA ILE A 164 5.76 1.51 2.64
C ILE A 164 4.37 1.22 2.07
N ALA A 165 3.42 0.87 2.94
CA ALA A 165 2.11 0.43 2.52
C ALA A 165 1.26 1.53 1.88
N SER A 166 0.62 1.18 0.76
CA SER A 166 -0.57 1.86 0.26
C SER A 166 -1.81 1.07 0.62
N PHE A 167 -2.97 1.72 0.55
CA PHE A 167 -4.25 1.09 0.82
C PHE A 167 -5.07 0.92 -0.45
N ILE A 168 -5.85 -0.15 -0.50
CA ILE A 168 -6.97 -0.39 -1.38
C ILE A 168 -8.09 -0.96 -0.53
N GLY A 169 -9.32 -0.92 -0.98
CA GLY A 169 -10.42 -1.50 -0.21
C GLY A 169 -11.48 -2.16 -1.08
N THR A 170 -12.29 -2.99 -0.44
CA THR A 170 -13.48 -3.60 -1.04
C THR A 170 -14.70 -3.33 -0.17
N SER A 171 -15.87 -3.20 -0.79
CA SER A 171 -17.16 -3.08 -0.10
C SER A 171 -18.24 -3.87 -0.82
N ASN A 172 -19.20 -4.39 -0.06
CA ASN A 172 -20.41 -4.98 -0.57
C ASN A 172 -21.62 -4.01 -0.46
N ARG A 173 -21.42 -2.82 0.09
CA ARG A 173 -22.43 -1.77 0.21
C ARG A 173 -22.07 -0.61 -0.70
N GLU A 174 -23.07 -0.07 -1.37
CA GLU A 174 -22.95 1.07 -2.28
C GLU A 174 -23.24 2.42 -1.57
N ASP A 175 -23.84 2.37 -0.40
CA ASP A 175 -24.21 3.49 0.47
C ASP A 175 -23.17 3.70 1.60
N LEU A 176 -21.96 4.08 1.23
CA LEU A 176 -20.83 4.29 2.15
C LEU A 176 -20.72 5.71 2.66
#